data_b367b235dd96ad6b8b68d5ff9ed9ea7e
#
_entry.id   b367b235dd96ad6b8b68d5ff9ed9ea7e
#
_cell.length_a   1.000
_cell.length_b   1.000
_cell.length_c   1.000
_cell.angle_alpha   90.00
_cell.angle_beta   90.00
_cell.angle_gamma   90.00
#
_symmetry.space_group_name_H-M   'P 1'
#
loop_
_entity.id
_entity.type
_entity.pdbx_description
1 polymer ?
#
loop_
_entity_poly.entity_id
_entity_poly.type
_entity_poly.pdbx_seq_one_letter_code
_entity_poly.pdbx_strand_id
1 'polypeptide(L)'
;MLLEDEMLTDPIKLAIESGSEPESAAKDVTESMAKILASKNNEYMRQRADDIRYIGNLLADILTGRDGNFSFPDDGEKYILAAHELTPVDTMLFDSSRLAGLVTELGGATSHTVILAKSIGIPAVVGARGLAEIKDKSPAYLD
;
A
#
# COMPACT_ATOMS: atom_id res chain seq x y z
N MET A 1 -12.28 -4.30 8.79
CA MET A 1 -10.99 -4.06 8.08
C MET A 1 -9.88 -4.07 9.11
N LEU A 2 -8.63 -4.47 8.79
CA LEU A 2 -7.55 -4.61 9.80
C LEU A 2 -7.23 -3.32 10.58
N LEU A 3 -7.46 -2.14 10.00
CA LEU A 3 -7.25 -0.84 10.67
C LEU A 3 -8.40 -0.46 11.64
N GLU A 4 -9.49 -1.18 11.63
CA GLU A 4 -10.61 -1.01 12.58
C GLU A 4 -10.58 -2.09 13.67
N ASP A 5 -9.56 -2.96 13.65
CA ASP A 5 -9.39 -4.03 14.63
C ASP A 5 -8.77 -3.44 15.91
N GLU A 6 -9.55 -3.43 16.97
CA GLU A 6 -9.11 -2.97 18.30
C GLU A 6 -7.87 -3.72 18.79
N MET A 7 -7.69 -4.98 18.36
CA MET A 7 -6.48 -5.76 18.67
C MET A 7 -5.20 -5.13 18.11
N LEU A 8 -5.28 -4.35 17.03
CA LEU A 8 -4.13 -3.65 16.46
C LEU A 8 -4.04 -2.21 16.97
N THR A 9 -5.16 -1.50 16.98
CA THR A 9 -5.17 -0.05 17.28
C THR A 9 -4.98 0.25 18.75
N ASP A 10 -5.54 -0.54 19.66
CA ASP A 10 -5.46 -0.27 21.09
C ASP A 10 -4.04 -0.40 21.67
N PRO A 11 -3.25 -1.45 21.34
CA PRO A 11 -1.86 -1.50 21.78
C PRO A 11 -1.00 -0.35 21.24
N ILE A 12 -1.25 0.13 20.01
CA ILE A 12 -0.54 1.27 19.45
C ILE A 12 -0.89 2.54 20.21
N LYS A 13 -2.19 2.79 20.45
CA LYS A 13 -2.65 3.96 21.24
C LYS A 13 -2.03 3.94 22.64
N LEU A 14 -2.07 2.80 23.32
CA LEU A 14 -1.52 2.66 24.66
C LEU A 14 -0.01 2.92 24.69
N ALA A 15 0.74 2.47 23.69
CA ALA A 15 2.17 2.76 23.58
C ALA A 15 2.44 4.26 23.41
N ILE A 16 1.64 4.96 22.59
CA ILE A 16 1.73 6.41 22.39
C ILE A 16 1.38 7.15 23.69
N GLU A 17 0.31 6.79 24.36
CA GLU A 17 -0.10 7.36 25.64
C GLU A 17 0.95 7.15 26.74
N SER A 18 1.73 6.06 26.64
CA SER A 18 2.83 5.75 27.55
C SER A 18 4.14 6.51 27.21
N GLY A 19 4.11 7.36 26.15
CA GLY A 19 5.24 8.21 25.78
C GLY A 19 6.10 7.71 24.63
N SER A 20 5.69 6.64 23.93
CA SER A 20 6.38 6.21 22.71
C SER A 20 6.08 7.18 21.56
N GLU A 21 7.09 7.44 20.73
CA GLU A 21 6.89 8.16 19.48
C GLU A 21 5.89 7.38 18.57
N PRO A 22 4.91 8.05 17.95
CA PRO A 22 3.88 7.37 17.15
C PRO A 22 4.40 6.43 16.07
N GLU A 23 5.47 6.82 15.37
CA GLU A 23 6.12 5.98 14.37
C GLU A 23 6.68 4.69 15.00
N SER A 24 7.40 4.83 16.11
CA SER A 24 7.98 3.69 16.83
C SER A 24 6.89 2.79 17.38
N ALA A 25 5.85 3.36 17.98
CA ALA A 25 4.72 2.61 18.51
C ALA A 25 4.04 1.75 17.43
N ALA A 26 3.78 2.33 16.26
CA ALA A 26 3.18 1.59 15.13
C ALA A 26 4.08 0.42 14.70
N LYS A 27 5.38 0.65 14.49
CA LYS A 27 6.33 -0.38 14.06
C LYS A 27 6.53 -1.48 15.11
N ASP A 28 6.76 -1.11 16.37
CA ASP A 28 7.09 -2.05 17.43
C ASP A 28 5.93 -2.97 17.78
N VAL A 29 4.72 -2.41 17.86
CA VAL A 29 3.50 -3.20 18.13
C VAL A 29 3.23 -4.17 16.99
N THR A 30 3.26 -3.70 15.74
CA THR A 30 2.98 -4.55 14.59
C THR A 30 4.06 -5.61 14.38
N GLU A 31 5.34 -5.30 14.61
CA GLU A 31 6.41 -6.29 14.54
C GLU A 31 6.27 -7.35 15.64
N SER A 32 5.88 -6.96 16.85
CA SER A 32 5.62 -7.90 17.94
C SER A 32 4.48 -8.87 17.61
N MET A 33 3.39 -8.37 17.06
CA MET A 33 2.27 -9.19 16.59
C MET A 33 2.68 -10.10 15.43
N ALA A 34 3.42 -9.58 14.47
CA ALA A 34 3.92 -10.34 13.34
C ALA A 34 4.82 -11.49 13.78
N LYS A 35 5.71 -11.27 14.75
CA LYS A 35 6.54 -12.34 15.34
C LYS A 35 5.72 -13.45 15.97
N ILE A 36 4.65 -13.11 16.70
CA ILE A 36 3.74 -14.10 17.28
C ILE A 36 3.07 -14.93 16.19
N LEU A 37 2.58 -14.32 15.13
CA LEU A 37 1.97 -15.02 14.01
C LEU A 37 2.97 -15.88 13.25
N ALA A 38 4.15 -15.35 12.95
CA ALA A 38 5.21 -16.06 12.24
C ALA A 38 5.75 -17.27 13.02
N SER A 39 5.67 -17.24 14.37
CA SER A 39 6.06 -18.37 15.22
C SER A 39 5.13 -19.58 15.07
N LYS A 40 3.93 -19.40 14.53
CA LYS A 40 3.02 -20.50 14.22
C LYS A 40 3.53 -21.24 13.00
N ASN A 41 3.64 -22.56 13.08
CA ASN A 41 4.12 -23.38 11.96
C ASN A 41 3.02 -23.57 10.90
N ASN A 42 2.59 -22.46 10.29
CA ASN A 42 1.50 -22.40 9.33
C ASN A 42 1.79 -21.29 8.31
N GLU A 43 1.78 -21.62 7.02
CA GLU A 43 2.04 -20.70 5.92
C GLU A 43 1.07 -19.52 5.91
N TYR A 44 -0.21 -19.78 6.15
CA TYR A 44 -1.23 -18.74 6.25
C TYR A 44 -0.89 -17.70 7.33
N MET A 45 -0.40 -18.16 8.51
CA MET A 45 -0.03 -17.25 9.59
C MET A 45 1.24 -16.46 9.27
N ARG A 46 2.17 -17.02 8.49
CA ARG A 46 3.34 -16.26 7.99
C ARG A 46 2.94 -15.15 7.04
N GLN A 47 2.04 -15.43 6.09
CA GLN A 47 1.50 -14.40 5.20
C GLN A 47 0.79 -13.29 5.98
N ARG A 48 0.00 -13.65 7.00
CA ARG A 48 -0.63 -12.65 7.88
C ARG A 48 0.38 -11.82 8.68
N ALA A 49 1.50 -12.41 9.07
CA ALA A 49 2.58 -11.66 9.72
C ALA A 49 3.16 -10.60 8.78
N ASP A 50 3.33 -10.90 7.50
CA ASP A 50 3.84 -9.96 6.51
C ASP A 50 2.82 -8.84 6.23
N ASP A 51 1.53 -9.17 6.16
CA ASP A 51 0.45 -8.17 6.05
C ASP A 51 0.48 -7.18 7.24
N ILE A 52 0.68 -7.67 8.47
CA ILE A 52 0.74 -6.82 9.67
C ILE A 52 1.98 -5.93 9.66
N ARG A 53 3.16 -6.44 9.27
CA ARG A 53 4.36 -5.62 9.10
C ARG A 53 4.16 -4.50 8.09
N TYR A 54 3.53 -4.83 6.97
CA TYR A 54 3.23 -3.85 5.95
C TYR A 54 2.33 -2.73 6.48
N ILE A 55 1.25 -3.08 7.20
CA ILE A 55 0.36 -2.10 7.83
C ILE A 55 1.11 -1.23 8.84
N GLY A 56 2.02 -1.82 9.64
CA GLY A 56 2.83 -1.08 10.59
C GLY A 56 3.72 -0.04 9.94
N ASN A 57 4.36 -0.39 8.84
CA ASN A 57 5.19 0.55 8.08
C ASN A 57 4.33 1.67 7.46
N LEU A 58 3.19 1.31 6.87
CA LEU A 58 2.26 2.30 6.30
C LEU A 58 1.76 3.29 7.36
N LEU A 59 1.34 2.81 8.53
CA LEU A 59 0.92 3.68 9.65
C LEU A 59 2.06 4.60 10.09
N ALA A 60 3.28 4.07 10.19
CA ALA A 60 4.44 4.86 10.55
C ALA A 60 4.74 5.97 9.52
N ASP A 61 4.63 5.66 8.24
CA ASP A 61 4.84 6.63 7.16
C ASP A 61 3.75 7.72 7.18
N ILE A 62 2.48 7.35 7.38
CA ILE A 62 1.37 8.31 7.54
C ILE A 62 1.60 9.21 8.75
N LEU A 63 1.97 8.64 9.90
CA LEU A 63 2.17 9.39 11.14
C LEU A 63 3.37 10.35 11.07
N THR A 64 4.34 10.09 10.22
CA THR A 64 5.51 10.95 10.00
C THR A 64 5.37 11.90 8.83
N GLY A 65 4.24 11.86 8.11
CA GLY A 65 4.07 12.62 6.86
C GLY A 65 5.01 12.17 5.74
N ARG A 66 5.60 10.98 5.89
CA ARG A 66 6.38 10.30 4.86
C ARG A 66 5.53 9.36 4.01
N ASP A 67 4.25 9.27 4.34
CA ASP A 67 3.27 8.75 3.41
C ASP A 67 3.49 9.56 2.13
N GLY A 68 4.18 8.96 1.19
CA GLY A 68 4.29 9.54 -0.14
C GLY A 68 2.87 9.76 -0.61
N ASN A 69 2.29 10.89 -0.17
CA ASN A 69 0.92 11.28 -0.42
C ASN A 69 0.74 11.20 -1.91
N PHE A 70 0.36 10.00 -2.36
CA PHE A 70 -0.01 9.81 -3.74
C PHE A 70 -1.35 10.53 -3.92
N SER A 71 -1.26 11.84 -4.03
CA SER A 71 -2.39 12.67 -4.38
C SER A 71 -2.27 13.07 -5.83
N PHE A 72 -3.29 12.78 -6.59
CA PHE A 72 -3.41 13.38 -7.92
C PHE A 72 -3.48 14.90 -7.77
N PRO A 73 -2.82 15.67 -8.66
CA PRO A 73 -3.00 17.11 -8.70
C PRO A 73 -4.49 17.45 -8.85
N ASP A 74 -4.92 18.53 -8.20
CA ASP A 74 -6.31 19.00 -8.28
C ASP A 74 -6.55 19.83 -9.56
N ASP A 75 -6.34 19.19 -10.71
CA ASP A 75 -6.44 19.80 -12.05
C ASP A 75 -7.57 19.21 -12.90
N GLY A 76 -8.32 18.23 -12.36
CA GLY A 76 -9.41 17.55 -13.06
C GLY A 76 -8.97 16.52 -14.11
N GLU A 77 -7.67 16.33 -14.31
CA GLU A 77 -7.14 15.39 -15.29
C GLU A 77 -7.14 13.95 -14.79
N LYS A 78 -7.09 13.00 -15.72
CA LYS A 78 -6.89 11.59 -15.43
C LYS A 78 -5.44 11.18 -15.59
N TYR A 79 -4.99 10.25 -14.75
CA TYR A 79 -3.60 9.83 -14.68
C TYR A 79 -3.42 8.35 -14.93
N ILE A 80 -2.30 8.01 -15.54
CA ILE A 80 -1.77 6.65 -15.56
C ILE A 80 -0.81 6.54 -14.38
N LEU A 81 -1.14 5.64 -13.45
CA LEU A 81 -0.28 5.37 -12.30
C LEU A 81 0.80 4.36 -12.70
N ALA A 82 2.06 4.78 -12.58
CA ALA A 82 3.22 3.92 -12.78
C ALA A 82 3.87 3.61 -11.42
N ALA A 83 4.03 2.34 -11.10
CA ALA A 83 4.62 1.89 -9.85
C ALA A 83 5.51 0.67 -10.04
N HIS A 84 6.45 0.45 -9.13
CA HIS A 84 7.22 -0.80 -9.12
C HIS A 84 6.29 -1.99 -8.85
N GLU A 85 5.48 -1.88 -7.82
CA GLU A 85 4.44 -2.85 -7.44
C GLU A 85 3.28 -2.09 -6.80
N LEU A 86 2.07 -2.62 -6.90
CA LEU A 86 0.89 -2.14 -6.18
C LEU A 86 0.37 -3.22 -5.26
N THR A 87 0.28 -2.88 -3.99
CA THR A 87 -0.32 -3.74 -2.97
C THR A 87 -1.81 -3.44 -2.81
N PRO A 88 -2.59 -4.35 -2.17
CA PRO A 88 -3.99 -4.08 -1.87
C PRO A 88 -4.20 -2.79 -1.04
N VAL A 89 -3.25 -2.45 -0.18
CA VAL A 89 -3.35 -1.25 0.68
C VAL A 89 -3.11 0.01 -0.14
N ASP A 90 -2.11 0.01 -1.04
CA ASP A 90 -1.88 1.15 -1.94
C ASP A 90 -3.15 1.50 -2.72
N THR A 91 -3.90 0.48 -3.14
CA THR A 91 -5.14 0.68 -3.90
C THR A 91 -6.27 1.33 -3.11
N MET A 92 -6.18 1.36 -1.79
CA MET A 92 -7.15 2.04 -0.91
C MET A 92 -6.83 3.51 -0.69
N LEU A 93 -5.60 3.93 -1.00
CA LEU A 93 -5.09 5.28 -0.68
C LEU A 93 -5.36 6.30 -1.78
N PHE A 94 -5.68 5.88 -3.00
CA PHE A 94 -5.89 6.80 -4.09
C PHE A 94 -7.32 6.78 -4.65
N ASP A 95 -7.75 7.93 -5.15
CA ASP A 95 -9.04 8.07 -5.83
C ASP A 95 -9.02 7.37 -7.19
N SER A 96 -9.62 6.20 -7.26
CA SER A 96 -9.68 5.40 -8.49
C SER A 96 -10.44 6.09 -9.63
N SER A 97 -11.27 7.10 -9.35
CA SER A 97 -11.98 7.85 -10.37
C SER A 97 -11.06 8.71 -11.25
N ARG A 98 -9.87 9.03 -10.72
CA ARG A 98 -8.82 9.79 -11.40
C ARG A 98 -7.86 8.92 -12.22
N LEU A 99 -8.00 7.60 -12.16
CA LEU A 99 -7.16 6.68 -12.92
C LEU A 99 -7.65 6.50 -14.36
N ALA A 100 -6.73 6.64 -15.30
CA ALA A 100 -6.91 6.27 -16.72
C ALA A 100 -6.26 4.92 -17.05
N GLY A 101 -5.29 4.48 -16.24
CA GLY A 101 -4.61 3.20 -16.42
C GLY A 101 -3.59 2.92 -15.31
N LEU A 102 -3.10 1.69 -15.28
CA LEU A 102 -2.10 1.21 -14.33
C LEU A 102 -0.93 0.56 -15.05
N VAL A 103 0.29 0.86 -14.63
CA VAL A 103 1.51 0.22 -15.14
C VAL A 103 2.39 -0.20 -13.97
N THR A 104 2.79 -1.47 -13.91
CA THR A 104 3.70 -1.95 -12.86
C THR A 104 4.88 -2.73 -13.42
N GLU A 105 6.04 -2.62 -12.77
CA GLU A 105 7.22 -3.42 -13.09
C GLU A 105 7.07 -4.87 -12.64
N LEU A 106 6.46 -5.07 -11.47
CA LEU A 106 6.14 -6.39 -10.94
C LEU A 106 4.66 -6.73 -11.15
N GLY A 107 4.37 -8.00 -11.07
CA GLY A 107 3.03 -8.54 -11.17
C GLY A 107 2.81 -9.41 -12.40
N GLY A 108 1.75 -10.18 -12.37
CA GLY A 108 1.30 -11.06 -13.43
C GLY A 108 -0.19 -10.92 -13.69
N ALA A 109 -0.74 -11.73 -14.55
CA ALA A 109 -2.15 -11.68 -14.99
C ALA A 109 -3.18 -11.80 -13.82
N THR A 110 -2.75 -12.32 -12.68
CA THR A 110 -3.56 -12.49 -11.46
C THR A 110 -3.16 -11.52 -10.33
N SER A 111 -2.28 -10.55 -10.60
CA SER A 111 -1.85 -9.57 -9.60
C SER A 111 -2.99 -8.65 -9.15
N HIS A 112 -2.85 -8.05 -7.99
CA HIS A 112 -3.80 -7.07 -7.46
C HIS A 112 -4.01 -5.88 -8.42
N THR A 113 -2.95 -5.45 -9.10
CA THR A 113 -3.01 -4.40 -10.15
C THR A 113 -4.02 -4.76 -11.24
N VAL A 114 -3.95 -5.99 -11.75
CA VAL A 114 -4.87 -6.46 -12.81
C VAL A 114 -6.29 -6.62 -12.30
N ILE A 115 -6.46 -7.13 -11.07
CA ILE A 115 -7.78 -7.28 -10.44
C ILE A 115 -8.43 -5.92 -10.25
N LEU A 116 -7.69 -4.94 -9.72
CA LEU A 116 -8.17 -3.57 -9.56
C LEU A 116 -8.55 -2.95 -10.91
N ALA A 117 -7.65 -2.97 -11.89
CA ALA A 117 -7.89 -2.39 -13.20
C ALA A 117 -9.17 -2.95 -13.85
N LYS A 118 -9.38 -4.27 -13.77
CA LYS A 118 -10.60 -4.91 -14.24
C LYS A 118 -11.85 -4.45 -13.48
N SER A 119 -11.75 -4.26 -12.16
CA SER A 119 -12.89 -3.86 -11.33
C SER A 119 -13.39 -2.45 -11.65
N ILE A 120 -12.49 -1.55 -12.03
CA ILE A 120 -12.79 -0.16 -12.38
C ILE A 120 -12.82 0.10 -13.90
N GLY A 121 -12.56 -0.92 -14.71
CA GLY A 121 -12.71 -0.86 -16.17
C GLY A 121 -11.63 -0.04 -16.89
N ILE A 122 -10.39 -0.05 -16.39
CA ILE A 122 -9.26 0.66 -17.00
C ILE A 122 -8.19 -0.32 -17.51
N PRO A 123 -7.37 0.07 -18.50
CA PRO A 123 -6.26 -0.74 -18.97
C PRO A 123 -5.17 -0.89 -17.89
N ALA A 124 -4.47 -2.04 -17.89
CA ALA A 124 -3.31 -2.26 -17.06
C ALA A 124 -2.21 -3.01 -17.81
N VAL A 125 -0.98 -2.56 -17.62
CA VAL A 125 0.24 -3.25 -18.08
C VAL A 125 1.04 -3.68 -16.85
N VAL A 126 1.39 -4.95 -16.78
CA VAL A 126 2.23 -5.52 -15.71
C VAL A 126 3.49 -6.13 -16.31
N GLY A 127 4.58 -6.15 -15.53
CA GLY A 127 5.87 -6.62 -16.02
C GLY A 127 6.58 -5.61 -16.93
N ALA A 128 6.20 -4.36 -16.90
CA ALA A 128 6.88 -3.27 -17.62
C ALA A 128 8.32 -3.11 -17.11
N ARG A 129 9.22 -2.63 -17.97
CA ARG A 129 10.60 -2.36 -17.58
C ARG A 129 10.93 -0.90 -17.82
N GLY A 130 11.77 -0.34 -16.96
CA GLY A 130 12.29 1.02 -17.14
C GLY A 130 11.33 2.12 -16.69
N LEU A 131 10.37 1.83 -15.82
CA LEU A 131 9.45 2.85 -15.30
C LEU A 131 10.19 3.95 -14.52
N ALA A 132 11.32 3.63 -13.88
CA ALA A 132 12.14 4.61 -13.16
C ALA A 132 12.75 5.68 -14.07
N GLU A 133 12.80 5.45 -15.39
CA GLU A 133 13.33 6.41 -16.37
C GLU A 133 12.24 7.39 -16.84
N ILE A 134 10.97 7.11 -16.55
CA ILE A 134 9.85 7.97 -16.93
C ILE A 134 9.77 9.13 -15.95
N LYS A 135 9.76 10.35 -16.51
CA LYS A 135 9.56 11.54 -15.69
C LYS A 135 8.11 11.64 -15.22
N ASP A 136 7.93 11.99 -13.96
CA ASP A 136 6.60 12.25 -13.41
C ASP A 136 5.86 13.31 -14.23
N LYS A 137 4.55 13.13 -14.38
CA LYS A 137 3.65 13.98 -15.17
C LYS A 137 4.00 14.07 -16.67
N SER A 138 4.73 13.10 -17.19
CA SER A 138 4.93 13.01 -18.65
C SER A 138 3.60 12.64 -19.34
N PRO A 139 3.30 13.22 -20.51
CA PRO A 139 2.18 12.74 -21.31
C PRO A 139 2.35 11.26 -21.65
N ALA A 140 1.32 10.46 -21.40
CA ALA A 140 1.34 9.03 -21.64
C ALA A 140 0.02 8.57 -22.27
N TYR A 141 0.10 7.47 -23.02
CA TYR A 141 -1.04 6.79 -23.59
C TYR A 141 -0.95 5.30 -23.27
N LEU A 142 -2.05 4.72 -22.87
CA LEU A 142 -2.16 3.30 -22.55
C LEU A 142 -3.39 2.73 -23.27
N ASP A 143 -3.14 1.76 -24.17
CA ASP A 143 -4.16 1.11 -24.97
C ASP A 143 -4.24 -0.39 -24.61
#